data_e1d1435c2e7140b04c8abc3e7a7e6f0c
#
_entry.id   e1d1435c2e7140b04c8abc3e7a7e6f0c
#
_cell.length_a   1.000
_cell.length_b   1.000
_cell.length_c   1.000
_cell.angle_alpha   90.00
_cell.angle_beta   90.00
_cell.angle_gamma   90.00
#
_symmetry.space_group_name_H-M   'P 1'
#
loop_
_entity.id
_entity.type
_entity.pdbx_description
1 polymer ?
#
loop_
_entity_poly.entity_id
_entity_poly.type
_entity_poly.pdbx_seq_one_letter_code
_entity_poly.pdbx_strand_id
1 'polypeptide(L)'
;GFAVAILYSALQLHVTNLSQLLTIDEAAVPGVMIVLAMLAFAAMTKSAQFPFCGWLLGAMVAPTPTSALLHSATMVKAGVYLLIRISPMMKGTLTGVLVTLIGGFTFFAASLMAIATSDGKRLLAHSTVSNLGLIVACAGVGLPESVWAGVMLIVFHAVSKSLMFLCVGAVENVTGSRNIEDMHGLIIKLPKLAIVMIIGICGMY
;
A
#
# COMPACT_ATOMS: atom_id res chain seq x y z
N GLY A 1 14.88 -6.64 -9.15
CA GLY A 1 14.22 -5.57 -9.89
C GLY A 1 14.86 -4.21 -9.67
N PHE A 2 14.78 -3.65 -8.47
CA PHE A 2 15.28 -2.29 -8.18
C PHE A 2 16.79 -2.12 -8.48
N ALA A 3 17.64 -3.01 -7.96
CA ALA A 3 19.08 -2.95 -8.20
C ALA A 3 19.43 -3.12 -9.70
N VAL A 4 18.71 -3.99 -10.40
CA VAL A 4 18.92 -4.19 -11.86
C VAL A 4 18.50 -2.95 -12.63
N ALA A 5 17.39 -2.30 -12.25
CA ALA A 5 16.95 -1.06 -12.87
C ALA A 5 17.98 0.07 -12.72
N ILE A 6 18.52 0.24 -11.50
CA ILE A 6 19.56 1.23 -11.21
C ILE A 6 20.84 0.93 -12.01
N LEU A 7 21.28 -0.32 -12.00
CA LEU A 7 22.48 -0.72 -12.72
C LEU A 7 22.32 -0.49 -14.24
N TYR A 8 21.18 -0.87 -14.81
CA TYR A 8 20.89 -0.64 -16.22
C TYR A 8 20.84 0.85 -16.56
N SER A 9 20.20 1.68 -15.73
CA SER A 9 20.15 3.13 -15.94
C SER A 9 21.54 3.77 -15.87
N ALA A 10 22.38 3.35 -14.93
CA ALA A 10 23.74 3.86 -14.80
C ALA A 10 24.65 3.46 -15.96
N LEU A 11 24.59 2.19 -16.40
CA LEU A 11 25.49 1.65 -17.43
C LEU A 11 25.06 1.98 -18.86
N GLN A 12 23.76 1.94 -19.14
CA GLN A 12 23.25 2.09 -20.51
C GLN A 12 22.74 3.51 -20.80
N LEU A 13 22.13 4.17 -19.81
CA LEU A 13 21.55 5.50 -19.98
C LEU A 13 22.43 6.62 -19.41
N HIS A 14 23.55 6.26 -18.73
CA HIS A 14 24.43 7.20 -18.03
C HIS A 14 23.69 8.10 -17.02
N VAL A 15 22.58 7.60 -16.46
CA VAL A 15 21.71 8.30 -15.49
C VAL A 15 21.90 7.70 -14.12
N THR A 16 22.36 8.51 -13.18
CA THR A 16 22.62 8.08 -11.79
C THR A 16 21.57 8.58 -10.79
N ASN A 17 20.79 9.59 -11.18
CA ASN A 17 19.79 10.21 -10.31
C ASN A 17 18.36 10.03 -10.85
N LEU A 18 17.41 9.78 -9.97
CA LEU A 18 16.01 9.66 -10.33
C LEU A 18 15.45 10.94 -10.97
N SER A 19 15.91 12.11 -10.54
CA SER A 19 15.50 13.39 -11.13
C SER A 19 15.94 13.53 -12.58
N GLN A 20 17.10 13.02 -12.96
CA GLN A 20 17.58 12.98 -14.34
C GLN A 20 16.74 12.00 -15.17
N LEU A 21 16.42 10.84 -14.60
CA LEU A 21 15.56 9.85 -15.27
C LEU A 21 14.19 10.46 -15.65
N LEU A 22 13.60 11.25 -14.74
CA LEU A 22 12.30 11.91 -14.94
C LEU A 22 12.30 12.99 -16.02
N THR A 23 13.47 13.47 -16.47
CA THR A 23 13.59 14.49 -17.53
C THR A 23 13.84 13.92 -18.91
N ILE A 24 14.05 12.60 -19.02
CA ILE A 24 14.29 11.93 -20.30
C ILE A 24 12.96 11.71 -21.03
N ASP A 25 12.92 12.08 -22.29
CA ASP A 25 11.77 11.79 -23.15
C ASP A 25 11.70 10.28 -23.44
N GLU A 26 10.62 9.64 -23.02
CA GLU A 26 10.42 8.20 -23.12
C GLU A 26 10.42 7.71 -24.58
N ALA A 27 9.98 8.55 -25.51
CA ALA A 27 9.97 8.23 -26.95
C ALA A 27 11.37 8.19 -27.56
N ALA A 28 12.34 8.88 -26.96
CA ALA A 28 13.69 9.02 -27.50
C ALA A 28 14.62 7.85 -27.15
N VAL A 29 14.37 7.13 -26.03
CA VAL A 29 15.30 6.10 -25.55
C VAL A 29 14.54 4.83 -25.11
N PRO A 30 14.52 3.76 -25.93
CA PRO A 30 13.79 2.51 -25.64
C PRO A 30 14.16 1.86 -24.29
N GLY A 31 15.39 2.06 -23.82
CA GLY A 31 15.88 1.52 -22.55
C GLY A 31 15.19 2.11 -21.32
N VAL A 32 14.65 3.32 -21.38
CA VAL A 32 13.94 3.97 -20.26
C VAL A 32 12.69 3.20 -19.89
N MET A 33 11.96 2.67 -20.85
CA MET A 33 10.74 1.85 -20.59
C MET A 33 11.05 0.59 -19.78
N ILE A 34 12.19 -0.05 -20.04
CA ILE A 34 12.63 -1.23 -19.28
C ILE A 34 12.94 -0.85 -17.83
N VAL A 35 13.66 0.26 -17.63
CA VAL A 35 13.95 0.78 -16.28
C VAL A 35 12.67 1.10 -15.53
N LEU A 36 11.74 1.79 -16.18
CA LEU A 36 10.44 2.15 -15.62
C LEU A 36 9.64 0.91 -15.19
N ALA A 37 9.55 -0.09 -16.06
CA ALA A 37 8.86 -1.34 -15.78
C ALA A 37 9.49 -2.10 -14.60
N MET A 38 10.84 -2.16 -14.54
CA MET A 38 11.56 -2.81 -13.44
C MET A 38 11.40 -2.07 -12.10
N LEU A 39 11.42 -0.74 -12.12
CA LEU A 39 11.16 0.07 -10.93
C LEU A 39 9.72 -0.09 -10.46
N ALA A 40 8.75 -0.05 -11.37
CA ALA A 40 7.34 -0.27 -11.06
C ALA A 40 7.11 -1.66 -10.46
N PHE A 41 7.68 -2.70 -11.04
CA PHE A 41 7.60 -4.07 -10.52
C PHE A 41 8.19 -4.18 -9.11
N ALA A 42 9.38 -3.63 -8.88
CA ALA A 42 10.01 -3.62 -7.55
C ALA A 42 9.16 -2.86 -6.51
N ALA A 43 8.56 -1.76 -6.91
CA ALA A 43 7.68 -0.96 -6.06
C ALA A 43 6.38 -1.71 -5.72
N MET A 44 5.77 -2.39 -6.69
CA MET A 44 4.57 -3.21 -6.48
C MET A 44 4.81 -4.39 -5.54
N THR A 45 5.94 -5.10 -5.66
CA THR A 45 6.30 -6.19 -4.73
C THR A 45 6.48 -5.67 -3.32
N LYS A 46 7.11 -4.50 -3.14
CA LYS A 46 7.29 -3.86 -1.84
C LYS A 46 5.98 -3.36 -1.23
N SER A 47 5.03 -2.95 -2.06
CA SER A 47 3.70 -2.48 -1.63
C SER A 47 2.69 -3.62 -1.49
N ALA A 48 3.13 -4.87 -1.46
CA ALA A 48 2.29 -6.05 -1.30
C ALA A 48 1.13 -6.12 -2.31
N GLN A 49 1.39 -5.74 -3.58
CA GLN A 49 0.40 -5.89 -4.64
C GLN A 49 0.23 -7.35 -5.01
N PHE A 50 -0.96 -7.72 -5.44
CA PHE A 50 -1.25 -9.07 -5.90
C PHE A 50 -0.36 -9.44 -7.12
N PRO A 51 0.23 -10.66 -7.16
CA PRO A 51 0.10 -11.80 -6.25
C PRO A 51 1.07 -11.78 -5.05
N PHE A 52 1.89 -10.76 -4.86
CA PHE A 52 2.98 -10.70 -3.89
C PHE A 52 2.54 -10.20 -2.48
N CYS A 53 1.26 -10.34 -2.11
CA CYS A 53 0.75 -9.86 -0.81
C CYS A 53 0.98 -10.84 0.37
N GLY A 54 1.38 -12.08 0.11
CA GLY A 54 1.48 -13.13 1.13
C GLY A 54 2.46 -12.82 2.28
N TRP A 55 3.56 -12.14 2.00
CA TRP A 55 4.53 -11.75 3.03
C TRP A 55 3.94 -10.78 4.07
N LEU A 56 3.05 -9.88 3.63
CA LEU A 56 2.38 -8.92 4.52
C LEU A 56 1.45 -9.64 5.51
N LEU A 57 0.69 -10.60 5.01
CA LEU A 57 -0.22 -11.42 5.82
C LEU A 57 0.55 -12.31 6.81
N GLY A 58 1.68 -12.88 6.39
CA GLY A 58 2.57 -13.65 7.25
C GLY A 58 3.20 -12.82 8.38
N ALA A 59 3.40 -11.53 8.17
CA ALA A 59 3.96 -10.62 9.17
C ALA A 59 3.00 -10.30 10.35
N MET A 60 1.71 -10.72 10.29
CA MET A 60 0.73 -10.50 11.35
C MET A 60 1.01 -11.27 12.66
N VAL A 61 2.00 -12.16 12.67
CA VAL A 61 2.47 -12.83 13.89
C VAL A 61 3.19 -11.86 14.84
N ALA A 62 3.71 -10.75 14.32
CA ALA A 62 4.43 -9.76 15.09
C ALA A 62 3.56 -9.06 16.15
N PRO A 63 4.18 -8.51 17.23
CA PRO A 63 3.49 -7.69 18.23
C PRO A 63 2.72 -6.53 17.58
N THR A 64 1.57 -6.18 18.13
CA THR A 64 0.65 -5.20 17.53
C THR A 64 1.27 -3.82 17.27
N PRO A 65 2.08 -3.23 18.17
CA PRO A 65 2.71 -1.93 17.90
C PRO A 65 3.65 -1.96 16.69
N THR A 66 4.41 -3.06 16.54
CA THR A 66 5.30 -3.27 15.39
C THR A 66 4.50 -3.41 14.10
N SER A 67 3.42 -4.19 14.13
CA SER A 67 2.51 -4.34 12.99
C SER A 67 1.86 -3.00 12.61
N ALA A 68 1.42 -2.20 13.57
CA ALA A 68 0.87 -0.88 13.34
C ALA A 68 1.86 0.02 12.59
N LEU A 69 3.12 0.09 13.02
CA LEU A 69 4.14 0.91 12.38
C LEU A 69 4.47 0.42 10.96
N LEU A 70 4.71 -0.88 10.78
CA LEU A 70 5.13 -1.46 9.50
C LEU A 70 4.05 -1.34 8.43
N HIS A 71 2.78 -1.54 8.80
CA HIS A 71 1.68 -1.61 7.84
C HIS A 71 1.00 -0.26 7.58
N SER A 72 1.09 0.69 8.53
CA SER A 72 0.48 2.01 8.35
C SER A 72 1.42 3.05 7.75
N ALA A 73 2.67 3.14 8.23
CA ALA A 73 3.49 4.33 7.95
C ALA A 73 4.78 4.05 7.17
N THR A 74 5.40 2.87 7.29
CA THR A 74 6.79 2.69 6.85
C THR A 74 6.97 1.77 5.65
N MET A 75 6.98 0.47 5.87
CA MET A 75 7.50 -0.52 4.92
C MET A 75 6.72 -0.56 3.60
N VAL A 76 5.40 -0.63 3.68
CA VAL A 76 4.52 -0.72 2.51
C VAL A 76 4.40 0.60 1.75
N LYS A 77 4.61 1.73 2.46
CA LYS A 77 4.55 3.07 1.85
C LYS A 77 5.75 3.38 0.97
N ALA A 78 6.90 2.79 1.23
CA ALA A 78 8.10 2.99 0.41
C ALA A 78 7.87 2.61 -1.06
N GLY A 79 7.13 1.51 -1.31
CA GLY A 79 6.81 1.09 -2.68
C GLY A 79 5.84 2.07 -3.38
N VAL A 80 4.72 2.44 -2.72
CA VAL A 80 3.78 3.40 -3.31
C VAL A 80 4.38 4.79 -3.46
N TYR A 81 5.28 5.21 -2.57
CA TYR A 81 6.03 6.45 -2.71
C TYR A 81 6.90 6.44 -3.98
N LEU A 82 7.61 5.33 -4.24
CA LEU A 82 8.39 5.20 -5.47
C LEU A 82 7.49 5.28 -6.71
N LEU A 83 6.32 4.60 -6.71
CA LEU A 83 5.37 4.67 -7.82
C LEU A 83 4.85 6.09 -8.05
N ILE A 84 4.52 6.83 -7.00
CA ILE A 84 4.10 8.23 -7.10
C ILE A 84 5.22 9.10 -7.67
N ARG A 85 6.48 8.85 -7.31
CA ARG A 85 7.63 9.60 -7.83
C ARG A 85 7.87 9.37 -9.32
N ILE A 86 7.64 8.15 -9.82
CA ILE A 86 7.79 7.81 -11.24
C ILE A 86 6.48 7.95 -12.03
N SER A 87 5.38 8.30 -11.38
CA SER A 87 4.05 8.43 -11.97
C SER A 87 4.01 9.36 -13.21
N PRO A 88 4.69 10.51 -13.25
CA PRO A 88 4.66 11.36 -14.45
C PRO A 88 5.16 10.64 -15.72
N MET A 89 6.11 9.71 -15.57
CA MET A 89 6.64 8.90 -16.68
C MET A 89 5.71 7.75 -17.09
N MET A 90 4.75 7.39 -16.25
CA MET A 90 3.80 6.30 -16.55
C MET A 90 2.62 6.77 -17.39
N LYS A 91 2.42 8.10 -17.54
CA LYS A 91 1.28 8.67 -18.28
C LYS A 91 1.29 8.22 -19.73
N GLY A 92 0.21 7.54 -20.15
CA GLY A 92 0.07 7.08 -21.54
C GLY A 92 0.93 5.86 -21.93
N THR A 93 1.74 5.31 -20.99
CA THR A 93 2.59 4.17 -21.27
C THR A 93 1.89 2.84 -20.96
N LEU A 94 2.35 1.76 -21.58
CA LEU A 94 1.90 0.40 -21.27
C LEU A 94 2.15 0.04 -19.80
N THR A 95 3.29 0.48 -19.25
CA THR A 95 3.64 0.28 -17.84
C THR A 95 2.62 0.92 -16.93
N GLY A 96 2.18 2.16 -17.22
CA GLY A 96 1.16 2.85 -16.45
C GLY A 96 -0.19 2.12 -16.46
N VAL A 97 -0.61 1.64 -17.63
CA VAL A 97 -1.84 0.84 -17.77
C VAL A 97 -1.76 -0.46 -16.94
N LEU A 98 -0.65 -1.19 -17.03
CA LEU A 98 -0.46 -2.43 -16.25
C LEU A 98 -0.45 -2.18 -14.75
N VAL A 99 0.23 -1.13 -14.29
CA VAL A 99 0.25 -0.72 -12.87
C VAL A 99 -1.15 -0.37 -12.38
N THR A 100 -1.92 0.38 -13.18
CA THR A 100 -3.31 0.74 -12.86
C THR A 100 -4.21 -0.49 -12.74
N LEU A 101 -4.11 -1.41 -13.70
CA LEU A 101 -4.91 -2.65 -13.70
C LEU A 101 -4.56 -3.56 -12.52
N ILE A 102 -3.27 -3.76 -12.24
CA ILE A 102 -2.81 -4.59 -11.11
C ILE A 102 -3.24 -3.94 -9.78
N GLY A 103 -3.11 -2.61 -9.66
CA GLY A 103 -3.56 -1.87 -8.49
C GLY A 103 -5.06 -1.99 -8.27
N GLY A 104 -5.86 -1.77 -9.30
CA GLY A 104 -7.32 -1.91 -9.26
C GLY A 104 -7.77 -3.34 -8.93
N PHE A 105 -7.14 -4.34 -9.56
CA PHE A 105 -7.39 -5.75 -9.24
C PHE A 105 -7.04 -6.08 -7.79
N THR A 106 -5.89 -5.59 -7.30
CA THR A 106 -5.47 -5.79 -5.91
C THR A 106 -6.46 -5.15 -4.94
N PHE A 107 -6.94 -3.93 -5.23
CA PHE A 107 -7.97 -3.26 -4.44
C PHE A 107 -9.21 -4.14 -4.30
N PHE A 108 -9.73 -4.62 -5.41
CA PHE A 108 -10.95 -5.44 -5.43
C PHE A 108 -10.74 -6.79 -4.73
N ALA A 109 -9.71 -7.55 -5.11
CA ALA A 109 -9.44 -8.87 -4.56
C ALA A 109 -9.17 -8.85 -3.05
N ALA A 110 -8.36 -7.89 -2.58
CA ALA A 110 -8.05 -7.76 -1.16
C ALA A 110 -9.27 -7.30 -0.34
N SER A 111 -10.16 -6.48 -0.91
CA SER A 111 -11.43 -6.09 -0.26
C SER A 111 -12.33 -7.30 -0.04
N LEU A 112 -12.46 -8.18 -1.04
CA LEU A 112 -13.21 -9.43 -0.89
C LEU A 112 -12.61 -10.36 0.16
N MET A 113 -11.28 -10.49 0.18
CA MET A 113 -10.58 -11.29 1.18
C MET A 113 -10.74 -10.72 2.60
N ALA A 114 -10.82 -9.39 2.75
CA ALA A 114 -11.07 -8.74 4.04
C ALA A 114 -12.43 -9.15 4.60
N ILE A 115 -13.48 -9.18 3.78
CA ILE A 115 -14.84 -9.58 4.20
C ILE A 115 -14.89 -11.04 4.66
N ALA A 116 -14.10 -11.93 4.04
CA ALA A 116 -14.06 -13.35 4.35
C ALA A 116 -13.19 -13.69 5.59
N THR A 117 -12.59 -12.70 6.25
CA THR A 117 -11.62 -12.94 7.34
C THR A 117 -12.22 -12.61 8.70
N SER A 118 -12.22 -13.59 9.61
CA SER A 118 -12.69 -13.43 11.00
C SER A 118 -11.59 -12.94 11.97
N ASP A 119 -10.31 -13.00 11.60
CA ASP A 119 -9.19 -12.49 12.42
C ASP A 119 -9.03 -10.98 12.23
N GLY A 120 -9.14 -10.19 13.31
CA GLY A 120 -9.09 -8.73 13.28
C GLY A 120 -7.79 -8.17 12.71
N LYS A 121 -6.62 -8.76 13.00
CA LYS A 121 -5.34 -8.31 12.45
C LYS A 121 -5.23 -8.64 10.94
N ARG A 122 -5.67 -9.82 10.54
CA ARG A 122 -5.67 -10.22 9.13
C ARG A 122 -6.65 -9.38 8.30
N LEU A 123 -7.83 -9.06 8.85
CA LEU A 123 -8.78 -8.14 8.23
C LEU A 123 -8.14 -6.78 7.97
N LEU A 124 -7.46 -6.21 8.98
CA LEU A 124 -6.74 -4.93 8.82
C LEU A 124 -5.60 -5.04 7.80
N ALA A 125 -4.92 -6.18 7.71
CA ALA A 125 -3.88 -6.42 6.71
C ALA A 125 -4.46 -6.47 5.29
N HIS A 126 -5.55 -7.22 5.04
CA HIS A 126 -6.22 -7.25 3.75
C HIS A 126 -6.73 -5.86 3.34
N SER A 127 -7.33 -5.13 4.27
CA SER A 127 -7.79 -3.77 3.99
C SER A 127 -6.63 -2.79 3.78
N THR A 128 -5.43 -3.06 4.32
CA THR A 128 -4.21 -2.33 3.98
C THR A 128 -3.77 -2.62 2.54
N VAL A 129 -3.73 -3.90 2.12
CA VAL A 129 -3.43 -4.29 0.74
C VAL A 129 -4.40 -3.65 -0.24
N SER A 130 -5.69 -3.64 0.09
CA SER A 130 -6.73 -3.00 -0.72
C SER A 130 -6.46 -1.50 -0.92
N ASN A 131 -6.27 -0.74 0.16
CA ASN A 131 -5.99 0.70 0.05
C ASN A 131 -4.67 0.98 -0.70
N LEU A 132 -3.63 0.17 -0.49
CA LEU A 132 -2.40 0.28 -1.27
C LEU A 132 -2.64 0.02 -2.76
N GLY A 133 -3.51 -0.94 -3.10
CA GLY A 133 -3.94 -1.18 -4.48
C GLY A 133 -4.57 0.04 -5.12
N LEU A 134 -5.46 0.74 -4.39
CA LEU A 134 -6.07 1.97 -4.88
C LEU A 134 -5.03 3.08 -5.11
N ILE A 135 -4.07 3.27 -4.18
CA ILE A 135 -2.98 4.24 -4.34
C ILE A 135 -2.11 3.89 -5.55
N VAL A 136 -1.81 2.60 -5.76
CA VAL A 136 -1.05 2.12 -6.92
C VAL A 136 -1.80 2.39 -8.21
N ALA A 137 -3.12 2.17 -8.25
CA ALA A 137 -3.94 2.49 -9.40
C ALA A 137 -3.91 4.00 -9.72
N CYS A 138 -4.04 4.86 -8.70
CA CYS A 138 -3.92 6.30 -8.86
C CYS A 138 -2.56 6.73 -9.41
N ALA A 139 -1.47 6.10 -8.95
CA ALA A 139 -0.13 6.39 -9.44
C ALA A 139 0.06 5.93 -10.89
N GLY A 140 -0.51 4.78 -11.29
CA GLY A 140 -0.40 4.25 -12.65
C GLY A 140 -1.10 5.10 -13.72
N VAL A 141 -2.16 5.82 -13.36
CA VAL A 141 -2.87 6.76 -14.26
C VAL A 141 -1.97 7.91 -14.71
N GLY A 142 -1.06 8.38 -13.86
CA GLY A 142 -0.07 9.40 -14.20
C GLY A 142 -0.63 10.81 -14.36
N LEU A 143 -1.90 11.08 -14.02
CA LEU A 143 -2.49 12.41 -14.03
C LEU A 143 -2.20 13.14 -12.71
N PRO A 144 -1.96 14.48 -12.74
CA PRO A 144 -1.71 15.24 -11.51
C PRO A 144 -2.80 15.08 -10.45
N GLU A 145 -4.06 15.06 -10.86
CA GLU A 145 -5.22 14.91 -9.99
C GLU A 145 -5.24 13.54 -9.31
N SER A 146 -4.92 12.46 -10.06
CA SER A 146 -4.86 11.10 -9.52
C SER A 146 -3.67 10.93 -8.59
N VAL A 147 -2.53 11.56 -8.88
CA VAL A 147 -1.35 11.59 -8.00
C VAL A 147 -1.67 12.28 -6.68
N TRP A 148 -2.33 13.44 -6.71
CA TRP A 148 -2.79 14.14 -5.51
C TRP A 148 -3.76 13.30 -4.68
N ALA A 149 -4.73 12.65 -5.31
CA ALA A 149 -5.62 11.70 -4.64
C ALA A 149 -4.82 10.57 -3.97
N GLY A 150 -3.84 10.00 -4.66
CA GLY A 150 -2.94 8.98 -4.10
C GLY A 150 -2.15 9.47 -2.89
N VAL A 151 -1.62 10.69 -2.93
CA VAL A 151 -0.89 11.31 -1.79
C VAL A 151 -1.83 11.49 -0.59
N MET A 152 -3.03 12.01 -0.78
CA MET A 152 -4.03 12.16 0.29
C MET A 152 -4.40 10.81 0.90
N LEU A 153 -4.64 9.79 0.06
CA LEU A 153 -4.90 8.43 0.54
C LEU A 153 -3.74 7.87 1.37
N ILE A 154 -2.48 8.17 1.04
CA ILE A 154 -1.33 7.76 1.85
C ILE A 154 -1.43 8.33 3.26
N VAL A 155 -1.73 9.63 3.39
CA VAL A 155 -1.79 10.31 4.69
C VAL A 155 -2.96 9.78 5.53
N PHE A 156 -4.18 9.79 4.98
CA PHE A 156 -5.37 9.30 5.70
C PHE A 156 -5.25 7.84 6.09
N HIS A 157 -4.79 6.99 5.18
CA HIS A 157 -4.55 5.58 5.47
C HIS A 157 -3.50 5.38 6.56
N ALA A 158 -2.42 6.17 6.61
CA ALA A 158 -1.39 6.02 7.63
C ALA A 158 -1.98 6.27 9.03
N VAL A 159 -2.74 7.35 9.20
CA VAL A 159 -3.35 7.72 10.49
C VAL A 159 -4.41 6.71 10.90
N SER A 160 -5.37 6.42 10.02
CA SER A 160 -6.50 5.53 10.34
C SER A 160 -6.05 4.10 10.62
N LYS A 161 -5.11 3.56 9.83
CA LYS A 161 -4.62 2.19 10.04
C LYS A 161 -3.80 2.04 11.30
N SER A 162 -2.92 3.00 11.62
CA SER A 162 -2.18 2.93 12.88
C SER A 162 -3.12 2.92 14.08
N LEU A 163 -4.14 3.78 14.06
CA LEU A 163 -5.16 3.82 15.09
C LEU A 163 -5.91 2.48 15.21
N MET A 164 -6.38 1.94 14.09
CA MET A 164 -7.14 0.68 14.08
C MET A 164 -6.30 -0.51 14.55
N PHE A 165 -5.04 -0.62 14.13
CA PHE A 165 -4.16 -1.68 14.63
C PHE A 165 -3.96 -1.58 16.14
N LEU A 166 -3.72 -0.39 16.68
CA LEU A 166 -3.56 -0.20 18.12
C LEU A 166 -4.86 -0.54 18.88
N CYS A 167 -6.01 -0.16 18.34
CA CYS A 167 -7.31 -0.51 18.94
C CYS A 167 -7.54 -2.03 18.95
N VAL A 168 -7.32 -2.72 17.83
CA VAL A 168 -7.47 -4.18 17.76
C VAL A 168 -6.49 -4.87 18.72
N GLY A 169 -5.25 -4.36 18.84
CA GLY A 169 -4.31 -4.88 19.81
C GLY A 169 -4.72 -4.64 21.26
N ALA A 170 -5.33 -3.50 21.57
CA ALA A 170 -5.87 -3.23 22.91
C ALA A 170 -7.04 -4.17 23.23
N VAL A 171 -7.92 -4.43 22.27
CA VAL A 171 -9.01 -5.41 22.43
C VAL A 171 -8.45 -6.81 22.65
N GLU A 172 -7.47 -7.25 21.83
CA GLU A 172 -6.80 -8.55 21.98
C GLU A 172 -6.20 -8.72 23.37
N ASN A 173 -5.55 -7.69 23.93
CA ASN A 173 -4.98 -7.75 25.28
C ASN A 173 -6.02 -7.91 26.39
N VAL A 174 -7.24 -7.39 26.20
CA VAL A 174 -8.31 -7.47 27.20
C VAL A 174 -9.15 -8.74 27.05
N THR A 175 -9.43 -9.15 25.80
CA THR A 175 -10.32 -10.29 25.51
C THR A 175 -9.55 -11.62 25.42
N GLY A 176 -8.24 -11.57 25.17
CA GLY A 176 -7.41 -12.75 24.90
C GLY A 176 -7.66 -13.39 23.53
N SER A 177 -8.54 -12.83 22.71
CA SER A 177 -8.91 -13.35 21.38
C SER A 177 -8.64 -12.34 20.27
N ARG A 178 -8.30 -12.84 19.08
CA ARG A 178 -8.17 -12.07 17.82
C ARG A 178 -9.41 -12.17 16.95
N ASN A 179 -10.33 -13.09 17.30
CA ASN A 179 -11.52 -13.33 16.51
C ASN A 179 -12.52 -12.18 16.72
N ILE A 180 -13.01 -11.62 15.63
CA ILE A 180 -14.00 -10.53 15.65
C ILE A 180 -15.31 -10.99 16.28
N GLU A 181 -15.66 -12.27 16.12
CA GLU A 181 -16.86 -12.84 16.71
C GLU A 181 -16.84 -12.81 18.23
N ASP A 182 -15.66 -12.90 18.86
CA ASP A 182 -15.49 -12.83 20.31
C ASP A 182 -15.53 -11.38 20.85
N MET A 183 -15.54 -10.38 19.96
CA MET A 183 -15.53 -8.96 20.32
C MET A 183 -16.92 -8.38 20.54
N HIS A 184 -17.92 -9.21 20.88
CA HIS A 184 -19.27 -8.75 21.15
C HIS A 184 -19.38 -7.87 22.40
N GLY A 185 -20.23 -6.83 22.32
CA GLY A 185 -20.50 -5.94 23.44
C GLY A 185 -19.34 -5.00 23.79
N LEU A 186 -18.43 -4.73 22.85
CA LEU A 186 -17.26 -3.88 23.07
C LEU A 186 -17.63 -2.49 23.58
N ILE A 187 -18.76 -1.95 23.11
CA ILE A 187 -19.26 -0.62 23.53
C ILE A 187 -19.64 -0.59 25.03
N ILE A 188 -20.04 -1.72 25.60
CA ILE A 188 -20.38 -1.83 27.01
C ILE A 188 -19.12 -2.10 27.84
N LYS A 189 -18.25 -3.01 27.38
CA LYS A 189 -17.03 -3.42 28.08
C LYS A 189 -15.92 -2.37 28.04
N LEU A 190 -15.73 -1.74 26.88
CA LEU A 190 -14.65 -0.79 26.60
C LEU A 190 -15.17 0.43 25.81
N PRO A 191 -16.05 1.28 26.39
CA PRO A 191 -16.74 2.34 25.66
C PRO A 191 -15.79 3.35 25.01
N LYS A 192 -14.73 3.75 25.71
CA LYS A 192 -13.74 4.69 25.15
C LYS A 192 -13.02 4.11 23.92
N LEU A 193 -12.66 2.84 23.98
CA LEU A 193 -11.98 2.16 22.88
C LEU A 193 -12.91 1.98 21.68
N ALA A 194 -14.18 1.66 21.92
CA ALA A 194 -15.20 1.53 20.89
C ALA A 194 -15.40 2.85 20.10
N ILE A 195 -15.46 3.99 20.81
CA ILE A 195 -15.58 5.31 20.18
C ILE A 195 -14.35 5.60 19.31
N VAL A 196 -13.14 5.34 19.81
CA VAL A 196 -11.90 5.54 19.05
C VAL A 196 -11.85 4.65 17.81
N MET A 197 -12.35 3.40 17.90
CA MET A 197 -12.45 2.51 16.74
C MET A 197 -13.42 3.07 15.67
N ILE A 198 -14.57 3.60 16.09
CA ILE A 198 -15.53 4.22 15.16
C ILE A 198 -14.89 5.40 14.44
N ILE A 199 -14.15 6.27 15.16
CA ILE A 199 -13.42 7.38 14.55
C ILE A 199 -12.38 6.86 13.55
N GLY A 200 -11.64 5.80 13.89
CA GLY A 200 -10.68 5.18 13.00
C GLY A 200 -11.31 4.60 11.72
N ILE A 201 -12.47 3.99 11.83
CA ILE A 201 -13.25 3.48 10.69
C ILE A 201 -13.71 4.64 9.79
N CYS A 202 -14.31 5.67 10.37
CA CYS A 202 -14.75 6.86 9.61
C CYS A 202 -13.58 7.57 8.91
N GLY A 203 -12.40 7.55 9.47
CA GLY A 203 -11.20 8.14 8.86
C GLY A 203 -10.60 7.31 7.72
N MET A 204 -11.14 6.12 7.43
CA MET A 204 -10.72 5.28 6.29
C MET A 204 -11.53 5.55 5.02
N TYR A 205 -12.66 6.21 5.14
CA TYR A 205 -13.60 6.57 4.08
C TYR A 205 -13.66 8.08 3.91
#